data_6585fd008472ea8903110ec152adb8f2
#
_entry.id   6585fd008472ea8903110ec152adb8f2
#
_cell.length_a   1.000
_cell.length_b   1.000
_cell.length_c   1.000
_cell.angle_alpha   90.00
_cell.angle_beta   90.00
_cell.angle_gamma   90.00
#
_symmetry.space_group_name_H-M   'P 1'
#
loop_
_entity.id
_entity.type
_entity.pdbx_description
1 polymer ?
#
loop_
_entity_poly.entity_id
_entity_poly.type
_entity_poly.pdbx_seq_one_letter_code
_entity_poly.pdbx_strand_id
1 'polypeptide(L)'
;MKKLAFFLTIFCGLVSGTAFAQDPTTTGPGPKTATATLNVKLHPIQTIVIESNEVDLEYKTKDDYSNGVTKTMNDHLIVYSTGGFAVKVKSENENLVREVGEGEIPVNTINLVATLGSENKSGSTFTKVTLEKSDKNLISSEVGGTNLKFNVAYSGTGGDAYVNKYNNVENPTVYTTTVTYTIEAQ
;
A
#
# COMPACT_ATOMS: atom_id res chain seq x y z
N MET A 1 -34.88 30.63 -1.37
CA MET A 1 -34.80 31.54 -0.24
C MET A 1 -35.62 30.97 0.93
N LYS A 2 -34.97 30.29 1.88
CA LYS A 2 -35.59 29.93 3.19
C LYS A 2 -34.47 30.14 4.23
N LYS A 3 -34.66 31.18 5.01
CA LYS A 3 -33.77 31.58 6.11
C LYS A 3 -34.07 30.68 7.31
N LEU A 4 -33.05 29.92 7.76
CA LEU A 4 -33.12 29.16 9.01
C LEU A 4 -32.67 30.07 10.16
N ALA A 5 -33.59 30.40 11.04
CA ALA A 5 -33.32 31.20 12.25
C ALA A 5 -32.77 30.25 13.34
N PHE A 6 -31.59 30.59 13.84
CA PHE A 6 -30.96 29.90 14.96
C PHE A 6 -31.43 30.55 16.26
N PHE A 7 -32.24 29.88 17.07
CA PHE A 7 -32.64 30.30 18.41
C PHE A 7 -31.54 29.94 19.40
N LEU A 8 -30.84 30.93 19.91
CA LEU A 8 -29.91 30.82 21.03
C LEU A 8 -30.70 31.01 22.32
N THR A 9 -31.03 29.96 23.03
CA THR A 9 -31.60 30.01 24.38
C THR A 9 -30.50 30.18 25.42
N ILE A 10 -30.36 31.38 25.95
CA ILE A 10 -29.50 31.65 27.10
C ILE A 10 -30.23 31.20 28.34
N PHE A 11 -29.77 30.14 28.98
CA PHE A 11 -30.25 29.67 30.28
C PHE A 11 -29.48 30.40 31.39
N CYS A 12 -30.08 31.44 31.92
CA CYS A 12 -29.55 32.19 33.06
C CYS A 12 -29.95 31.47 34.35
N GLY A 13 -29.10 30.56 34.84
CA GLY A 13 -29.27 29.89 36.13
C GLY A 13 -28.83 30.82 37.26
N LEU A 14 -29.80 31.32 38.04
CA LEU A 14 -29.58 31.94 39.31
C LEU A 14 -29.01 30.91 40.30
N VAL A 15 -27.71 30.98 40.55
CA VAL A 15 -27.08 30.29 41.68
C VAL A 15 -27.24 31.17 42.91
N SER A 16 -28.23 30.87 43.76
CA SER A 16 -28.35 31.40 45.10
C SER A 16 -27.20 30.83 45.95
N GLY A 17 -26.19 31.66 46.15
CA GLY A 17 -25.06 31.34 47.02
C GLY A 17 -25.52 31.27 48.47
N THR A 18 -25.57 30.08 49.05
CA THR A 18 -25.54 29.90 50.51
C THR A 18 -24.10 30.19 50.94
N ALA A 19 -23.92 31.37 51.58
CA ALA A 19 -22.67 31.65 52.27
C ALA A 19 -22.57 30.74 53.49
N PHE A 20 -21.81 29.69 53.39
CA PHE A 20 -21.34 28.93 54.55
C PHE A 20 -20.29 29.80 55.25
N ALA A 21 -20.56 30.15 56.51
CA ALA A 21 -19.59 30.75 57.36
C ALA A 21 -18.38 29.77 57.46
N GLN A 22 -17.26 30.22 56.96
CA GLN A 22 -16.01 29.47 57.01
C GLN A 22 -15.49 29.54 58.44
N ASP A 23 -15.52 28.42 59.12
CA ASP A 23 -14.83 28.22 60.43
C ASP A 23 -13.31 28.38 60.21
N PRO A 24 -12.60 29.35 60.82
CA PRO A 24 -11.21 29.65 60.49
C PRO A 24 -10.19 28.70 61.10
N THR A 25 -10.55 27.47 61.50
CA THR A 25 -9.64 26.59 62.24
C THR A 25 -9.45 25.18 61.68
N THR A 26 -9.37 25.00 60.32
CA THR A 26 -8.80 23.78 59.78
C THR A 26 -7.81 24.11 58.70
N THR A 27 -6.61 24.58 59.10
CA THR A 27 -5.41 24.51 58.24
C THR A 27 -4.91 23.07 58.19
N GLY A 28 -5.74 22.20 57.64
CA GLY A 28 -5.25 20.89 57.20
C GLY A 28 -4.38 21.09 55.94
N PRO A 29 -3.29 20.35 55.79
CA PRO A 29 -2.54 20.40 54.53
C PRO A 29 -3.50 20.04 53.37
N GLY A 30 -3.64 20.93 52.39
CA GLY A 30 -4.45 20.68 51.21
C GLY A 30 -4.08 19.37 50.49
N PRO A 31 -4.86 18.88 49.58
CA PRO A 31 -4.60 17.61 48.94
C PRO A 31 -3.19 17.58 48.33
N LYS A 32 -2.38 16.60 48.79
CA LYS A 32 -0.97 16.43 48.33
C LYS A 32 -0.85 15.78 46.96
N THR A 33 -1.98 15.50 46.32
CA THR A 33 -2.03 14.84 45.03
C THR A 33 -2.80 15.72 44.05
N ALA A 34 -2.26 15.78 42.82
CA ALA A 34 -2.93 16.37 41.67
C ALA A 34 -2.95 15.32 40.54
N THR A 35 -4.00 15.29 39.76
CA THR A 35 -4.16 14.34 38.64
C THR A 35 -4.31 15.10 37.33
N ALA A 36 -3.75 14.54 36.27
CA ALA A 36 -3.94 15.02 34.92
C ALA A 36 -4.39 13.83 34.03
N THR A 37 -5.25 14.11 33.04
CA THR A 37 -5.60 13.13 32.03
C THR A 37 -4.60 13.20 30.89
N LEU A 38 -3.89 12.08 30.65
CA LEU A 38 -3.00 11.94 29.51
C LEU A 38 -3.74 11.18 28.39
N ASN A 39 -3.77 11.76 27.20
CA ASN A 39 -4.33 11.13 26.01
C ASN A 39 -3.23 10.95 24.98
N VAL A 40 -3.13 9.73 24.40
CA VAL A 40 -2.29 9.43 23.22
C VAL A 40 -3.23 9.27 22.04
N LYS A 41 -3.04 10.11 21.01
CA LYS A 41 -3.84 10.08 19.79
C LYS A 41 -2.98 9.54 18.65
N LEU A 42 -3.35 8.37 18.11
CA LEU A 42 -2.64 7.70 17.03
C LEU A 42 -3.44 7.91 15.73
N HIS A 43 -2.73 8.21 14.65
CA HIS A 43 -3.28 8.34 13.31
C HIS A 43 -2.71 7.25 12.40
N PRO A 44 -3.47 6.74 11.42
CA PRO A 44 -2.96 5.78 10.47
C PRO A 44 -1.89 6.42 9.57
N ILE A 45 -0.76 5.74 9.41
CA ILE A 45 0.32 6.12 8.49
C ILE A 45 0.70 4.89 7.69
N GLN A 46 0.80 5.04 6.37
CA GLN A 46 1.19 3.99 5.45
C GLN A 46 2.11 4.54 4.39
N THR A 47 3.19 3.82 4.10
CA THR A 47 4.08 4.10 2.97
C THR A 47 4.51 2.82 2.29
N ILE A 48 4.73 2.90 0.99
CA ILE A 48 5.31 1.84 0.18
C ILE A 48 6.45 2.41 -0.66
N VAL A 49 7.54 1.69 -0.73
CA VAL A 49 8.73 2.03 -1.53
C VAL A 49 9.11 0.81 -2.37
N ILE A 50 9.57 1.06 -3.59
CA ILE A 50 10.15 0.06 -4.49
C ILE A 50 11.66 0.19 -4.43
N GLU A 51 12.37 -0.93 -4.21
CA GLU A 51 13.85 -0.97 -4.17
C GLU A 51 14.47 -0.77 -5.56
N SER A 52 13.83 -1.32 -6.60
CA SER A 52 14.25 -1.16 -8.00
C SER A 52 13.04 -0.83 -8.86
N ASN A 53 13.18 0.19 -9.70
CA ASN A 53 12.13 0.66 -10.60
C ASN A 53 12.15 0.00 -11.99
N GLU A 54 13.07 -0.94 -12.22
CA GLU A 54 13.20 -1.65 -13.49
C GLU A 54 13.20 -3.17 -13.28
N VAL A 55 12.43 -3.87 -14.10
CA VAL A 55 12.31 -5.32 -14.08
C VAL A 55 12.32 -5.85 -15.51
N ASP A 56 13.37 -6.59 -15.87
CA ASP A 56 13.53 -7.18 -17.19
C ASP A 56 13.13 -8.65 -17.20
N LEU A 57 12.22 -9.01 -18.09
CA LEU A 57 11.89 -10.38 -18.46
C LEU A 57 12.53 -10.66 -19.82
N GLU A 58 13.70 -11.29 -19.80
CA GLU A 58 14.48 -11.51 -21.01
C GLU A 58 14.24 -12.90 -21.62
N TYR A 59 13.81 -12.94 -22.86
CA TYR A 59 13.62 -14.13 -23.67
C TYR A 59 14.81 -14.28 -24.64
N LYS A 60 15.79 -15.08 -24.27
CA LYS A 60 17.08 -15.25 -25.01
C LYS A 60 17.20 -16.58 -25.70
N THR A 61 16.53 -17.60 -25.21
CA THR A 61 16.63 -18.98 -25.69
C THR A 61 15.29 -19.53 -26.16
N LYS A 62 15.33 -20.59 -26.97
CA LYS A 62 14.11 -21.31 -27.37
C LYS A 62 13.29 -21.76 -26.13
N ASP A 63 14.00 -22.18 -25.07
CA ASP A 63 13.35 -22.67 -23.85
C ASP A 63 12.62 -21.54 -23.12
N ASP A 64 13.13 -20.30 -23.16
CA ASP A 64 12.45 -19.13 -22.60
C ASP A 64 11.12 -18.86 -23.31
N TYR A 65 11.09 -18.96 -24.63
CA TYR A 65 9.86 -18.80 -25.40
C TYR A 65 8.84 -19.91 -25.15
N SER A 66 9.32 -21.15 -25.02
CA SER A 66 8.45 -22.31 -24.79
C SER A 66 7.92 -22.38 -23.38
N ASN A 67 8.74 -22.08 -22.37
CA ASN A 67 8.41 -22.29 -20.95
C ASN A 67 8.03 -20.99 -20.23
N GLY A 68 8.37 -19.82 -20.80
CA GLY A 68 8.28 -18.53 -20.13
C GLY A 68 9.50 -18.24 -19.27
N VAL A 69 9.58 -17.02 -18.78
CA VAL A 69 10.67 -16.54 -17.90
C VAL A 69 10.11 -16.00 -16.59
N THR A 70 10.90 -16.12 -15.52
CA THR A 70 10.55 -15.55 -14.22
C THR A 70 11.73 -14.79 -13.67
N LYS A 71 11.49 -13.55 -13.24
CA LYS A 71 12.43 -12.70 -12.52
C LYS A 71 11.91 -12.45 -11.11
N THR A 72 12.66 -12.88 -10.11
CA THR A 72 12.37 -12.57 -8.71
C THR A 72 13.18 -11.35 -8.29
N MET A 73 12.47 -10.33 -7.84
CA MET A 73 13.04 -9.14 -7.22
C MET A 73 13.00 -9.33 -5.71
N ASN A 74 14.16 -9.50 -5.09
CA ASN A 74 14.27 -9.69 -3.65
C ASN A 74 14.09 -8.35 -2.92
N ASP A 75 13.36 -8.36 -1.81
CA ASP A 75 13.05 -7.17 -1.00
C ASP A 75 12.48 -6.00 -1.82
N HIS A 76 11.78 -6.33 -2.90
CA HIS A 76 11.31 -5.38 -3.91
C HIS A 76 10.37 -4.31 -3.37
N LEU A 77 9.47 -4.69 -2.46
CA LEU A 77 8.56 -3.75 -1.80
C LEU A 77 8.94 -3.62 -0.33
N ILE A 78 9.07 -2.37 0.11
CA ILE A 78 9.33 -2.01 1.51
C ILE A 78 8.11 -1.25 2.01
N VAL A 79 7.46 -1.78 3.05
CA VAL A 79 6.21 -1.24 3.59
C VAL A 79 6.41 -0.78 5.03
N TYR A 80 5.93 0.43 5.31
CA TYR A 80 5.63 0.91 6.66
C TYR A 80 4.12 1.03 6.81
N SER A 81 3.56 0.48 7.87
CA SER A 81 2.14 0.67 8.20
C SER A 81 1.94 0.61 9.71
N THR A 82 1.15 1.53 10.25
CA THR A 82 0.79 1.55 11.67
C THR A 82 -0.31 0.55 12.04
N GLY A 83 -0.96 -0.05 11.06
CA GLY A 83 -2.04 -1.05 11.23
C GLY A 83 -2.09 -2.02 10.06
N GLY A 84 -3.15 -2.81 9.97
CA GLY A 84 -3.41 -3.70 8.85
C GLY A 84 -3.40 -2.97 7.50
N PHE A 85 -2.95 -3.63 6.44
CA PHE A 85 -2.81 -3.04 5.12
C PHE A 85 -3.03 -4.06 4.00
N ALA A 86 -3.37 -3.56 2.82
CA ALA A 86 -3.34 -4.28 1.57
C ALA A 86 -2.41 -3.57 0.58
N VAL A 87 -1.64 -4.34 -0.20
CA VAL A 87 -0.91 -3.84 -1.35
C VAL A 87 -1.59 -4.34 -2.60
N LYS A 88 -2.06 -3.40 -3.41
CA LYS A 88 -2.65 -3.64 -4.73
C LYS A 88 -1.64 -3.36 -5.82
N VAL A 89 -1.82 -4.03 -6.95
CA VAL A 89 -0.99 -3.86 -8.15
C VAL A 89 -1.86 -3.73 -9.39
N LYS A 90 -1.43 -2.88 -10.32
CA LYS A 90 -2.02 -2.74 -11.66
C LYS A 90 -0.99 -2.36 -12.69
N SER A 91 -1.31 -2.57 -13.96
CA SER A 91 -0.63 -1.94 -15.09
C SER A 91 -1.28 -0.61 -15.43
N GLU A 92 -0.50 0.36 -15.88
CA GLU A 92 -1.02 1.62 -16.41
C GLU A 92 -1.81 1.40 -17.72
N ASN A 93 -1.33 0.49 -18.57
CA ASN A 93 -1.92 0.17 -19.86
C ASN A 93 -2.43 -1.28 -19.92
N GLU A 94 -3.29 -1.57 -20.90
CA GLU A 94 -3.74 -2.94 -21.20
C GLU A 94 -2.67 -3.76 -21.92
N ASN A 95 -1.72 -3.09 -22.56
CA ASN A 95 -0.62 -3.69 -23.31
C ASN A 95 0.73 -3.12 -22.88
N LEU A 96 1.76 -3.95 -22.97
CA LEU A 96 3.13 -3.48 -23.10
C LEU A 96 3.28 -2.95 -24.52
N VAL A 97 3.81 -1.76 -24.66
CA VAL A 97 3.98 -1.08 -25.96
C VAL A 97 5.45 -1.15 -26.35
N ARG A 98 5.70 -1.41 -27.62
CA ARG A 98 7.05 -1.43 -28.15
C ARG A 98 7.66 -0.03 -28.09
N GLU A 99 8.91 0.08 -27.64
CA GLU A 99 9.58 1.36 -27.47
C GLU A 99 9.89 2.04 -28.82
N VAL A 100 10.22 1.25 -29.83
CA VAL A 100 10.58 1.76 -31.16
C VAL A 100 9.66 1.15 -32.21
N GLY A 101 8.83 1.97 -32.83
CA GLY A 101 7.86 1.55 -33.86
C GLY A 101 6.56 1.00 -33.27
N GLU A 102 5.83 0.20 -34.03
CA GLU A 102 4.52 -0.33 -33.65
C GLU A 102 4.64 -1.77 -33.14
N GLY A 103 3.81 -2.12 -32.18
CA GLY A 103 3.69 -3.47 -31.63
C GLY A 103 3.23 -3.45 -30.17
N GLU A 104 2.48 -4.48 -29.80
CA GLU A 104 1.89 -4.61 -28.46
C GLU A 104 1.96 -6.06 -27.98
N ILE A 105 2.06 -6.22 -26.65
CA ILE A 105 1.93 -7.48 -25.93
C ILE A 105 0.92 -7.26 -24.80
N PRO A 106 -0.17 -8.04 -24.70
CA PRO A 106 -1.15 -7.90 -23.62
C PRO A 106 -0.51 -8.08 -22.24
N VAL A 107 -0.79 -7.19 -21.28
CA VAL A 107 -0.22 -7.26 -19.94
C VAL A 107 -0.69 -8.49 -19.16
N ASN A 108 -1.84 -9.08 -19.51
CA ASN A 108 -2.36 -10.31 -18.89
C ASN A 108 -1.52 -11.55 -19.18
N THR A 109 -0.48 -11.44 -19.98
CA THR A 109 0.56 -12.45 -20.18
C THR A 109 1.60 -12.45 -19.06
N ILE A 110 1.56 -11.48 -18.17
CA ILE A 110 2.45 -11.32 -17.02
C ILE A 110 1.71 -11.69 -15.74
N ASN A 111 2.34 -12.51 -14.90
CA ASN A 111 1.84 -12.87 -13.58
C ASN A 111 2.80 -12.36 -12.49
N LEU A 112 2.24 -11.93 -11.38
CA LEU A 112 2.98 -11.50 -10.20
C LEU A 112 2.65 -12.40 -9.00
N VAL A 113 3.68 -12.76 -8.25
CA VAL A 113 3.56 -13.47 -6.97
C VAL A 113 4.45 -12.78 -5.96
N ALA A 114 3.86 -12.33 -4.86
CA ALA A 114 4.64 -11.81 -3.74
C ALA A 114 4.94 -12.93 -2.74
N THR A 115 6.04 -12.80 -2.03
CA THR A 115 6.46 -13.65 -0.91
C THR A 115 7.12 -12.80 0.16
N LEU A 116 7.34 -13.39 1.34
CA LEU A 116 8.07 -12.72 2.40
C LEU A 116 9.51 -12.44 1.97
N GLY A 117 10.01 -11.23 2.27
CA GLY A 117 11.39 -10.82 2.07
C GLY A 117 12.28 -11.10 3.29
N SER A 118 13.41 -10.38 3.39
CA SER A 118 14.41 -10.58 4.45
C SER A 118 13.94 -10.14 5.84
N GLU A 119 13.13 -9.07 5.92
CA GLU A 119 12.54 -8.57 7.17
C GLU A 119 11.10 -9.07 7.32
N ASN A 120 10.98 -10.19 8.00
CA ASN A 120 9.81 -11.03 7.98
C ASN A 120 8.98 -10.92 9.26
N LYS A 121 7.68 -10.57 9.14
CA LYS A 121 6.69 -10.86 10.18
C LYS A 121 5.61 -11.76 9.60
N SER A 122 5.33 -12.87 10.29
CA SER A 122 4.20 -13.75 9.97
C SER A 122 2.88 -12.98 10.06
N GLY A 123 1.95 -13.25 9.17
CA GLY A 123 0.61 -12.65 9.18
C GLY A 123 0.20 -12.02 7.84
N SER A 124 1.12 -11.97 6.87
CA SER A 124 0.76 -11.54 5.51
C SER A 124 0.27 -12.72 4.67
N THR A 125 -0.74 -12.49 3.87
CA THR A 125 -1.28 -13.40 2.85
C THR A 125 -0.95 -12.87 1.47
N PHE A 126 -0.74 -13.78 0.51
CA PHE A 126 -0.30 -13.46 -0.84
C PHE A 126 -1.27 -14.04 -1.85
N THR A 127 -1.62 -13.25 -2.86
CA THR A 127 -2.47 -13.67 -3.96
C THR A 127 -1.66 -13.61 -5.26
N LYS A 128 -1.68 -14.68 -6.06
CA LYS A 128 -1.14 -14.63 -7.42
C LYS A 128 -2.02 -13.70 -8.25
N VAL A 129 -1.40 -12.73 -8.90
CA VAL A 129 -2.08 -11.74 -9.74
C VAL A 129 -1.66 -11.92 -11.20
N THR A 130 -2.64 -12.04 -12.09
CA THR A 130 -2.43 -11.78 -13.52
C THR A 130 -2.55 -10.27 -13.72
N LEU A 131 -1.53 -9.66 -14.33
CA LEU A 131 -1.44 -8.22 -14.47
C LEU A 131 -2.57 -7.69 -15.37
N GLU A 132 -3.22 -6.63 -14.92
CA GLU A 132 -4.29 -5.96 -15.66
C GLU A 132 -4.31 -4.47 -15.29
N LYS A 133 -5.12 -3.68 -16.00
CA LYS A 133 -5.28 -2.24 -15.76
C LYS A 133 -6.06 -1.93 -14.48
N SER A 134 -6.83 -2.87 -13.96
CA SER A 134 -7.56 -2.73 -12.70
C SER A 134 -6.71 -3.15 -11.49
N ASP A 135 -6.93 -2.49 -10.35
CA ASP A 135 -6.24 -2.81 -9.10
C ASP A 135 -6.57 -4.25 -8.65
N LYS A 136 -5.52 -5.04 -8.40
CA LYS A 136 -5.61 -6.41 -7.88
C LYS A 136 -4.86 -6.53 -6.57
N ASN A 137 -5.45 -7.20 -5.60
CA ASN A 137 -4.83 -7.43 -4.30
C ASN A 137 -3.69 -8.44 -4.42
N LEU A 138 -2.46 -8.02 -4.10
CA LEU A 138 -1.25 -8.83 -4.15
C LEU A 138 -0.82 -9.31 -2.77
N ILE A 139 -0.91 -8.42 -1.76
CA ILE A 139 -0.51 -8.67 -0.37
C ILE A 139 -1.61 -8.14 0.55
N SER A 140 -1.99 -8.90 1.57
CA SER A 140 -2.82 -8.44 2.69
C SER A 140 -2.15 -8.80 4.02
N SER A 141 -2.23 -7.91 5.00
CA SER A 141 -1.73 -8.13 6.36
C SER A 141 -2.66 -7.50 7.38
N GLU A 142 -3.03 -8.24 8.41
CA GLU A 142 -3.86 -7.74 9.52
C GLU A 142 -3.05 -6.86 10.49
N VAL A 143 -1.74 -6.88 10.40
CA VAL A 143 -0.83 -6.16 11.30
C VAL A 143 0.12 -5.24 10.54
N GLY A 144 0.47 -4.13 11.16
CA GLY A 144 1.46 -3.20 10.63
C GLY A 144 2.89 -3.57 10.99
N GLY A 145 3.84 -2.77 10.52
CA GLY A 145 5.27 -2.88 10.82
C GLY A 145 6.06 -1.73 10.24
N THR A 146 7.31 -1.61 10.66
CA THR A 146 8.16 -0.45 10.34
C THR A 146 9.07 -0.64 9.13
N ASN A 147 9.33 -1.87 8.73
CA ASN A 147 10.27 -2.17 7.62
C ASN A 147 9.92 -3.56 7.05
N LEU A 148 8.64 -3.73 6.68
CA LEU A 148 8.20 -5.01 6.12
C LEU A 148 8.68 -5.12 4.69
N LYS A 149 9.43 -6.17 4.39
CA LYS A 149 10.01 -6.39 3.07
C LYS A 149 9.35 -7.57 2.38
N PHE A 150 9.08 -7.41 1.09
CA PHE A 150 8.45 -8.43 0.27
C PHE A 150 9.20 -8.61 -1.03
N ASN A 151 9.44 -9.87 -1.38
CA ASN A 151 9.92 -10.23 -2.71
C ASN A 151 8.73 -10.22 -3.68
N VAL A 152 8.98 -9.89 -4.94
CA VAL A 152 7.99 -10.03 -6.01
C VAL A 152 8.61 -10.79 -7.17
N ALA A 153 8.00 -11.90 -7.56
CA ALA A 153 8.34 -12.63 -8.75
C ALA A 153 7.42 -12.20 -9.90
N TYR A 154 8.00 -11.77 -10.99
CA TYR A 154 7.35 -11.45 -12.25
C TYR A 154 7.57 -12.60 -13.21
N SER A 155 6.51 -13.14 -13.77
CA SER A 155 6.57 -14.27 -14.70
C SER A 155 5.90 -13.90 -16.02
N GLY A 156 6.66 -13.92 -17.08
CA GLY A 156 6.15 -13.83 -18.45
C GLY A 156 5.74 -15.21 -18.98
N THR A 157 4.70 -15.25 -19.80
CA THR A 157 4.13 -16.50 -20.30
C THR A 157 5.08 -17.20 -21.27
N GLY A 158 4.97 -18.56 -21.33
CA GLY A 158 5.58 -19.43 -22.34
C GLY A 158 4.61 -19.76 -23.47
N GLY A 159 4.72 -20.99 -23.98
CA GLY A 159 3.87 -21.50 -25.05
C GLY A 159 4.05 -20.75 -26.36
N ASP A 160 5.28 -20.26 -26.59
CA ASP A 160 5.67 -19.52 -27.80
C ASP A 160 4.83 -18.26 -28.08
N ALA A 161 4.18 -17.70 -27.04
CA ALA A 161 3.27 -16.55 -27.17
C ALA A 161 3.96 -15.29 -27.72
N TYR A 162 5.27 -15.17 -27.53
CA TYR A 162 6.05 -14.01 -27.99
C TYR A 162 6.84 -14.30 -29.28
N VAL A 163 6.73 -15.47 -29.85
CA VAL A 163 7.25 -15.73 -31.20
C VAL A 163 6.60 -14.77 -32.20
N ASN A 164 7.38 -14.21 -33.09
CA ASN A 164 7.00 -13.13 -34.05
C ASN A 164 6.80 -11.73 -33.41
N LYS A 165 7.13 -11.52 -32.13
CA LYS A 165 7.17 -10.20 -31.51
C LYS A 165 8.54 -9.52 -31.64
N TYR A 166 9.58 -10.27 -31.96
CA TYR A 166 10.92 -9.74 -32.21
C TYR A 166 10.99 -8.98 -33.54
N ASN A 167 11.70 -7.86 -33.54
CA ASN A 167 11.94 -7.04 -34.72
C ASN A 167 13.44 -7.02 -35.07
N ASN A 168 13.80 -7.40 -36.27
CA ASN A 168 15.17 -7.56 -36.72
C ASN A 168 16.01 -6.26 -36.78
N VAL A 169 15.38 -5.09 -36.71
CA VAL A 169 16.07 -3.80 -36.68
C VAL A 169 16.44 -3.34 -35.28
N GLU A 170 16.01 -4.12 -34.26
CA GLU A 170 16.27 -3.85 -32.85
C GLU A 170 16.93 -5.06 -32.19
N ASN A 171 17.83 -4.83 -31.24
CA ASN A 171 18.46 -5.92 -30.49
C ASN A 171 18.87 -5.44 -29.09
N PRO A 172 18.05 -5.74 -28.06
CA PRO A 172 16.77 -6.44 -28.11
C PRO A 172 15.60 -5.57 -28.60
N THR A 173 14.50 -6.19 -29.00
CA THR A 173 13.20 -5.50 -29.14
C THR A 173 12.56 -5.39 -27.76
N VAL A 174 12.26 -4.17 -27.32
CA VAL A 174 11.74 -3.87 -25.97
C VAL A 174 10.27 -3.50 -26.02
N TYR A 175 9.48 -4.15 -25.16
CA TYR A 175 8.07 -3.82 -24.88
C TYR A 175 7.94 -3.40 -23.43
N THR A 176 7.36 -2.24 -23.17
CA THR A 176 7.33 -1.64 -21.83
C THR A 176 5.92 -1.27 -21.39
N THR A 177 5.68 -1.31 -20.08
CA THR A 177 4.54 -0.72 -19.40
C THR A 177 4.95 -0.33 -17.98
N THR A 178 4.18 0.57 -17.35
CA THR A 178 4.37 0.92 -15.95
C THR A 178 3.50 0.03 -15.06
N VAL A 179 4.09 -0.56 -14.03
CA VAL A 179 3.39 -1.30 -12.98
C VAL A 179 3.31 -0.42 -11.73
N THR A 180 2.11 -0.19 -11.23
CA THR A 180 1.86 0.65 -10.06
C THR A 180 1.44 -0.20 -8.87
N TYR A 181 2.09 0.03 -7.73
CA TYR A 181 1.73 -0.54 -6.44
C TYR A 181 1.09 0.52 -5.55
N THR A 182 -0.03 0.18 -4.93
CA THR A 182 -0.77 1.06 -4.02
C THR A 182 -0.96 0.37 -2.69
N ILE A 183 -0.73 1.08 -1.59
CA ILE A 183 -1.01 0.59 -0.24
C ILE A 183 -2.28 1.25 0.30
N GLU A 184 -3.13 0.46 0.93
CA GLU A 184 -4.38 0.89 1.56
C GLU A 184 -4.50 0.30 2.97
N ALA A 185 -5.17 1.01 3.88
CA ALA A 185 -5.54 0.50 5.20
C ALA A 185 -6.57 -0.63 5.08
N GLN A 186 -6.46 -1.65 5.92
CA GLN A 186 -7.44 -2.70 6.16
C GLN A 186 -8.13 -2.52 7.49
#